data_01250eb507afaab0c114dc81ad1f7371
#
_entry.id   01250eb507afaab0c114dc81ad1f7371
#
_cell.length_a   1.000
_cell.length_b   1.000
_cell.length_c   1.000
_cell.angle_alpha   90.00
_cell.angle_beta   90.00
_cell.angle_gamma   90.00
#
_symmetry.space_group_name_H-M   'P 1'
#
loop_
_entity.id
_entity.type
_entity.pdbx_description
1 polymer ?
#
loop_
_entity_poly.entity_id
_entity_poly.type
_entity_poly.pdbx_seq_one_letter_code
_entity_poly.pdbx_strand_id
1 'polypeptide(L)'
;MSDAITDEGVARLRERIGIARPHTNPPHYRCVNEDAFRHVAEAYGDDNPLWCDPSYGASTRWDGPIAPPHLAGGDTLIGEDEVTGLEGATKEMMKGDPLGGVHAFYSGSFREWWNPLRPGTRVTRRNALVGVHDKVSEFAGRAVHEWLAEVFAAAGGPVLAGQYRLMIRAEREKAVERKKNDQTVIRVYTDDEIAAIGDELKGERQHRRGAEPRWWEDVEEGDEVAPLVKGPLRVTDMVVWHTGMGMGLYGVKALRLGYDQLQRMPRFFKPDDLNIPDVQQRVHWDPEWARNAGNPACYDYGRMRETWLIHLCTDWMGDDAWLWKLDCQFRKFNYVGDTHRMRGRVTRKFLADDDRPAVDLDIWGENQRGETTTPGHATILLPSRVHGEVRLPEPPGRATTCQELLDALGERFAAEEQR
;
A
#
# COMPACT_ATOMS: atom_id res chain seq x y z
N MET A 1 -7.68 30.30 -4.38
CA MET A 1 -6.29 29.85 -4.60
C MET A 1 -6.35 29.00 -5.85
N SER A 2 -5.47 29.26 -6.81
CA SER A 2 -5.44 28.52 -8.07
C SER A 2 -5.12 27.06 -7.81
N ASP A 3 -5.84 26.13 -8.44
CA ASP A 3 -5.53 24.69 -8.45
C ASP A 3 -4.28 24.41 -9.31
N ALA A 4 -3.40 25.40 -9.46
CA ALA A 4 -2.20 25.37 -10.29
C ALA A 4 -0.94 25.09 -9.47
N ILE A 5 -0.04 24.33 -10.03
CA ILE A 5 1.30 24.08 -9.50
C ILE A 5 2.17 25.31 -9.74
N THR A 6 2.64 25.96 -8.66
CA THR A 6 3.50 27.15 -8.72
C THR A 6 4.96 26.81 -8.41
N ASP A 7 5.91 27.59 -8.97
CA ASP A 7 7.34 27.41 -8.67
C ASP A 7 7.64 27.63 -7.19
N GLU A 8 7.00 28.63 -6.57
CA GLU A 8 7.10 28.91 -5.14
C GLU A 8 6.62 27.71 -4.31
N GLY A 9 5.47 27.10 -4.68
CA GLY A 9 4.94 25.93 -4.00
C GLY A 9 5.90 24.74 -4.07
N VAL A 10 6.50 24.50 -5.25
CA VAL A 10 7.49 23.44 -5.45
C VAL A 10 8.77 23.73 -4.64
N ALA A 11 9.28 24.95 -4.65
CA ALA A 11 10.43 25.35 -3.86
C ALA A 11 10.21 25.11 -2.37
N ARG A 12 9.08 25.59 -1.82
CA ARG A 12 8.70 25.35 -0.42
C ARG A 12 8.52 23.86 -0.09
N LEU A 13 8.08 23.05 -1.03
CA LEU A 13 7.98 21.62 -0.83
C LEU A 13 9.36 20.97 -0.73
N ARG A 14 10.32 21.38 -1.57
CA ARG A 14 11.72 20.93 -1.53
C ARG A 14 12.44 21.27 -0.22
N GLU A 15 12.14 22.43 0.38
CA GLU A 15 12.69 22.81 1.70
C GLU A 15 12.28 21.83 2.83
N ARG A 16 11.23 21.01 2.60
CA ARG A 16 10.72 20.04 3.56
C ARG A 16 11.35 18.66 3.47
N ILE A 17 12.27 18.45 2.51
CA ILE A 17 12.96 17.17 2.37
C ILE A 17 13.80 16.89 3.62
N GLY A 18 13.72 15.64 4.12
CA GLY A 18 14.42 15.19 5.31
C GLY A 18 13.78 15.56 6.66
N ILE A 19 12.74 16.41 6.65
CA ILE A 19 12.10 16.82 7.91
C ILE A 19 11.01 15.80 8.28
N ALA A 20 11.21 15.13 9.41
CA ALA A 20 10.23 14.21 9.94
C ALA A 20 8.92 14.92 10.32
N ARG A 21 7.80 14.32 9.95
CA ARG A 21 6.46 14.89 10.17
C ARG A 21 5.72 14.13 11.26
N PRO A 22 5.10 14.82 12.23
CA PRO A 22 4.18 14.19 13.14
C PRO A 22 2.87 13.84 12.43
N HIS A 23 2.32 12.67 12.69
CA HIS A 23 0.94 12.36 12.30
C HIS A 23 -0.04 12.99 13.30
N THR A 24 -1.10 13.58 12.79
CA THR A 24 -2.09 14.27 13.63
C THR A 24 -3.16 13.34 14.19
N ASN A 25 -3.34 12.17 13.57
CA ASN A 25 -4.31 11.17 14.01
C ASN A 25 -3.62 10.07 14.81
N PRO A 26 -4.23 9.61 15.91
CA PRO A 26 -3.71 8.44 16.62
C PRO A 26 -3.77 7.21 15.71
N PRO A 27 -2.87 6.24 15.89
CA PRO A 27 -2.92 4.99 15.16
C PRO A 27 -4.19 4.22 15.50
N HIS A 28 -4.69 3.42 14.55
CA HIS A 28 -5.83 2.54 14.81
C HIS A 28 -5.48 1.50 15.88
N TYR A 29 -4.30 0.89 15.74
CA TYR A 29 -3.74 -0.02 16.74
C TYR A 29 -2.48 0.58 17.38
N ARG A 30 -2.51 0.79 18.70
CA ARG A 30 -1.31 1.18 19.46
C ARG A 30 -0.44 -0.02 19.79
N CYS A 31 -1.07 -1.16 19.97
CA CYS A 31 -0.46 -2.45 20.18
C CYS A 31 -1.22 -3.45 19.30
N VAL A 32 -0.52 -4.20 18.50
CA VAL A 32 -1.14 -5.18 17.60
C VAL A 32 -1.36 -6.49 18.35
N ASN A 33 -2.43 -7.18 17.99
CA ASN A 33 -2.79 -8.49 18.52
C ASN A 33 -3.22 -9.42 17.39
N GLU A 34 -3.51 -10.66 17.72
CA GLU A 34 -3.94 -11.69 16.78
C GLU A 34 -5.23 -11.32 16.04
N ASP A 35 -6.18 -10.66 16.72
CA ASP A 35 -7.41 -10.19 16.08
C ASP A 35 -7.11 -9.12 15.01
N ALA A 36 -6.14 -8.22 15.27
CA ALA A 36 -5.73 -7.24 14.28
C ALA A 36 -5.13 -7.93 13.04
N PHE A 37 -4.35 -9.01 13.23
CA PHE A 37 -3.78 -9.77 12.12
C PHE A 37 -4.87 -10.39 11.25
N ARG A 38 -5.82 -11.08 11.87
CA ARG A 38 -6.95 -11.71 11.19
C ARG A 38 -7.83 -10.67 10.49
N HIS A 39 -8.23 -9.59 11.17
CA HIS A 39 -9.09 -8.56 10.58
C HIS A 39 -8.45 -7.87 9.36
N VAL A 40 -7.14 -7.64 9.42
CA VAL A 40 -6.42 -7.07 8.27
C VAL A 40 -6.34 -8.05 7.11
N ALA A 41 -6.08 -9.34 7.37
CA ALA A 41 -6.04 -10.37 6.34
C ALA A 41 -7.42 -10.55 5.68
N GLU A 42 -8.47 -10.76 6.48
CA GLU A 42 -9.85 -10.91 6.00
C GLU A 42 -10.32 -9.69 5.18
N ALA A 43 -9.82 -8.49 5.48
CA ALA A 43 -10.19 -7.26 4.78
C ALA A 43 -9.79 -7.24 3.30
N TYR A 44 -8.75 -7.98 2.90
CA TYR A 44 -8.37 -8.13 1.50
C TYR A 44 -8.63 -9.54 0.94
N GLY A 45 -9.39 -10.35 1.69
CA GLY A 45 -9.83 -11.67 1.28
C GLY A 45 -8.76 -12.75 1.44
N ASP A 46 -7.90 -12.64 2.45
CA ASP A 46 -6.91 -13.64 2.83
C ASP A 46 -7.33 -14.32 4.14
N ASP A 47 -7.27 -15.64 4.17
CA ASP A 47 -7.54 -16.45 5.35
C ASP A 47 -6.36 -17.40 5.66
N ASN A 48 -5.13 -16.99 5.32
CA ASN A 48 -3.93 -17.78 5.59
C ASN A 48 -3.79 -18.04 7.09
N PRO A 49 -3.73 -19.31 7.51
CA PRO A 49 -3.68 -19.68 8.93
C PRO A 49 -2.43 -19.17 9.65
N LEU A 50 -1.36 -18.83 8.93
CA LEU A 50 -0.13 -18.29 9.54
C LEU A 50 -0.39 -17.00 10.37
N TRP A 51 -1.35 -16.20 9.97
CA TRP A 51 -1.77 -14.98 10.70
C TRP A 51 -3.19 -15.02 11.22
N CYS A 52 -4.01 -15.97 10.78
CA CYS A 52 -5.40 -16.07 11.22
C CYS A 52 -5.63 -17.10 12.33
N ASP A 53 -4.72 -18.06 12.53
CA ASP A 53 -4.84 -19.15 13.52
C ASP A 53 -3.57 -19.21 14.39
N PRO A 54 -3.65 -18.75 15.67
CA PRO A 54 -2.50 -18.79 16.57
C PRO A 54 -1.93 -20.18 16.81
N SER A 55 -2.78 -21.23 16.79
CA SER A 55 -2.33 -22.62 17.00
C SER A 55 -1.54 -23.14 15.80
N TYR A 56 -1.94 -22.76 14.62
CA TYR A 56 -1.18 -23.04 13.40
C TYR A 56 0.17 -22.31 13.41
N GLY A 57 0.17 -21.00 13.69
CA GLY A 57 1.40 -20.21 13.77
C GLY A 57 2.42 -20.78 14.75
N ALA A 58 1.97 -21.34 15.88
CA ALA A 58 2.82 -21.99 16.88
C ALA A 58 3.48 -23.29 16.37
N SER A 59 2.94 -23.91 15.33
CA SER A 59 3.50 -25.12 14.71
C SER A 59 4.52 -24.83 13.59
N THR A 60 4.69 -23.58 13.22
CA THR A 60 5.62 -23.14 12.15
C THR A 60 6.99 -22.74 12.72
N ARG A 61 7.96 -22.50 11.84
CA ARG A 61 9.27 -21.95 12.22
C ARG A 61 9.21 -20.62 12.99
N TRP A 62 8.08 -19.95 12.93
CA TRP A 62 7.87 -18.65 13.55
C TRP A 62 7.54 -18.76 15.04
N ASP A 63 7.23 -19.95 15.56
CA ASP A 63 6.88 -20.20 16.97
C ASP A 63 5.78 -19.24 17.46
N GLY A 64 4.73 -19.11 16.66
CA GLY A 64 3.58 -18.23 16.89
C GLY A 64 3.16 -17.48 15.63
N PRO A 65 1.98 -16.84 15.65
CA PRO A 65 1.51 -16.06 14.51
C PRO A 65 2.41 -14.85 14.26
N ILE A 66 2.54 -14.50 12.99
CA ILE A 66 3.15 -13.25 12.53
C ILE A 66 2.11 -12.43 11.78
N ALA A 67 2.28 -11.13 11.72
CA ALA A 67 1.36 -10.26 10.99
C ALA A 67 1.46 -10.50 9.48
N PRO A 68 0.34 -10.37 8.74
CA PRO A 68 0.41 -10.27 7.30
C PRO A 68 1.31 -9.08 6.92
N PRO A 69 2.16 -9.20 5.88
CA PRO A 69 3.20 -8.22 5.58
C PRO A 69 2.67 -6.78 5.46
N HIS A 70 1.45 -6.61 4.94
CA HIS A 70 0.86 -5.28 4.78
C HIS A 70 0.63 -4.55 6.11
N LEU A 71 0.38 -5.24 7.21
CA LEU A 71 0.15 -4.61 8.52
C LEU A 71 1.43 -3.91 9.02
N ALA A 72 2.59 -4.51 8.83
CA ALA A 72 3.87 -3.86 9.08
C ALA A 72 4.20 -2.91 7.92
N GLY A 73 3.76 -1.68 7.99
CA GLY A 73 4.02 -0.69 6.93
C GLY A 73 2.79 0.01 6.36
N GLY A 74 1.61 -0.15 6.97
CA GLY A 74 0.41 0.57 6.56
C GLY A 74 0.35 1.99 7.16
N ASP A 75 -0.08 2.99 6.37
CA ASP A 75 -0.04 4.43 6.66
C ASP A 75 -0.54 4.88 8.01
N THR A 76 -1.64 4.34 8.49
CA THR A 76 -2.31 4.86 9.69
C THR A 76 -2.77 3.75 10.62
N LEU A 77 -2.51 2.51 10.23
CA LEU A 77 -2.99 1.34 10.94
C LEU A 77 -2.32 1.16 12.28
N ILE A 78 -0.99 1.22 12.27
CA ILE A 78 -0.16 0.97 13.46
C ILE A 78 0.94 2.01 13.59
N GLY A 79 1.48 2.09 14.77
CA GLY A 79 2.66 2.88 15.07
C GLY A 79 2.36 4.25 15.65
N GLU A 80 2.90 4.51 16.81
CA GLU A 80 2.94 5.84 17.42
C GLU A 80 4.10 6.63 16.82
N ASP A 81 3.84 7.87 16.41
CA ASP A 81 4.90 8.73 15.92
C ASP A 81 5.91 9.04 16.99
N GLU A 82 7.18 8.84 16.70
CA GLU A 82 8.26 9.29 17.57
C GLU A 82 8.39 10.82 17.57
N VAL A 83 7.94 11.48 16.50
CA VAL A 83 7.87 12.95 16.42
C VAL A 83 6.49 13.41 16.84
N THR A 84 6.39 13.96 18.04
CA THR A 84 5.12 14.40 18.62
C THR A 84 4.76 15.85 18.32
N GLY A 85 5.70 16.64 17.81
CA GLY A 85 5.49 18.04 17.45
C GLY A 85 6.71 18.67 16.77
N LEU A 86 6.50 19.82 16.20
CA LEU A 86 7.52 20.65 15.57
C LEU A 86 7.58 22.01 16.29
N GLU A 87 8.76 22.59 16.41
CA GLU A 87 8.99 23.84 17.11
C GLU A 87 9.70 24.87 16.22
N GLY A 88 9.64 26.14 16.63
CA GLY A 88 10.39 27.24 16.06
C GLY A 88 10.20 27.41 14.54
N ALA A 89 11.26 27.68 13.83
CA ALA A 89 11.29 27.90 12.39
C ALA A 89 10.80 26.68 11.57
N THR A 90 11.11 25.45 12.07
CA THR A 90 10.65 24.21 11.42
C THR A 90 9.13 24.11 11.43
N LYS A 91 8.47 24.46 12.54
CA LYS A 91 7.01 24.46 12.63
C LYS A 91 6.39 25.44 11.61
N GLU A 92 6.94 26.62 11.48
CA GLU A 92 6.44 27.63 10.52
C GLU A 92 6.66 27.18 9.08
N MET A 93 7.84 26.62 8.75
CA MET A 93 8.13 26.09 7.41
C MET A 93 7.19 24.94 7.02
N MET A 94 6.85 24.06 7.97
CA MET A 94 5.97 22.92 7.75
C MET A 94 4.48 23.25 7.75
N LYS A 95 4.11 24.52 7.97
CA LYS A 95 2.72 24.97 8.07
C LYS A 95 2.02 24.95 6.72
N GLY A 96 0.82 24.34 6.69
CA GLY A 96 -0.02 24.24 5.48
C GLY A 96 0.55 23.31 4.42
N ASP A 97 -0.19 23.18 3.31
CA ASP A 97 0.24 22.41 2.14
C ASP A 97 0.74 23.40 1.07
N PRO A 98 2.02 23.34 0.64
CA PRO A 98 2.56 24.22 -0.39
C PRO A 98 1.86 24.14 -1.74
N LEU A 99 1.28 22.97 -2.06
CA LEU A 99 0.48 22.73 -3.26
C LEU A 99 -1.01 22.58 -2.93
N GLY A 100 -1.49 23.32 -1.91
CA GLY A 100 -2.87 23.25 -1.45
C GLY A 100 -3.87 23.61 -2.57
N GLY A 101 -4.82 22.68 -2.83
CA GLY A 101 -5.78 22.74 -3.95
C GLY A 101 -5.43 21.82 -5.11
N VAL A 102 -4.14 21.50 -5.31
CA VAL A 102 -3.71 20.55 -6.33
C VAL A 102 -3.99 19.13 -5.87
N HIS A 103 -4.68 18.34 -6.70
CA HIS A 103 -5.06 16.97 -6.36
C HIS A 103 -3.83 16.04 -6.26
N ALA A 104 -3.85 15.15 -5.26
CA ALA A 104 -2.80 14.17 -5.03
C ALA A 104 -3.30 12.76 -5.33
N PHE A 105 -2.59 12.03 -6.18
CA PHE A 105 -2.86 10.63 -6.49
C PHE A 105 -1.80 9.74 -5.85
N TYR A 106 -2.23 8.73 -5.09
CA TYR A 106 -1.33 7.67 -4.67
C TYR A 106 -1.01 6.80 -5.89
N SER A 107 0.23 6.84 -6.35
CA SER A 107 0.61 6.33 -7.68
C SER A 107 1.57 5.15 -7.63
N GLY A 108 2.09 4.81 -6.47
CA GLY A 108 2.95 3.65 -6.29
C GLY A 108 3.56 3.58 -4.89
N SER A 109 4.09 2.42 -4.57
CA SER A 109 4.87 2.16 -3.36
C SER A 109 6.01 1.21 -3.64
N PHE A 110 7.02 1.31 -2.80
CA PHE A 110 8.13 0.36 -2.69
C PHE A 110 8.29 0.03 -1.21
N ARG A 111 8.28 -1.28 -0.86
CA ARG A 111 8.34 -1.76 0.51
C ARG A 111 9.45 -2.75 0.72
N GLU A 112 9.99 -2.74 1.94
CA GLU A 112 10.92 -3.75 2.42
C GLU A 112 10.54 -4.17 3.84
N TRP A 113 10.69 -5.48 4.12
CA TRP A 113 10.42 -6.08 5.42
C TRP A 113 11.66 -6.79 5.92
N TRP A 114 12.06 -6.49 7.16
CA TRP A 114 13.29 -7.04 7.77
C TRP A 114 13.02 -7.95 8.95
N ASN A 115 11.93 -7.69 9.69
CA ASN A 115 11.58 -8.50 10.86
C ASN A 115 10.06 -8.73 10.93
N PRO A 116 9.62 -9.90 11.44
CA PRO A 116 8.21 -10.19 11.61
C PRO A 116 7.60 -9.30 12.71
N LEU A 117 6.42 -8.79 12.46
CA LEU A 117 5.61 -8.13 13.47
C LEU A 117 4.82 -9.20 14.24
N ARG A 118 4.97 -9.22 15.57
CA ARG A 118 4.38 -10.23 16.45
C ARG A 118 3.26 -9.67 17.32
N PRO A 119 2.34 -10.51 17.82
CA PRO A 119 1.31 -10.06 18.77
C PRO A 119 1.96 -9.43 20.01
N GLY A 120 1.28 -8.43 20.58
CA GLY A 120 1.78 -7.69 21.74
C GLY A 120 2.79 -6.58 21.43
N THR A 121 3.21 -6.46 20.18
CA THR A 121 4.18 -5.43 19.78
C THR A 121 3.53 -4.04 19.76
N ARG A 122 4.14 -3.11 20.49
CA ARG A 122 3.94 -1.67 20.27
C ARG A 122 4.86 -1.23 19.15
N VAL A 123 4.33 -0.51 18.20
CA VAL A 123 5.09 -0.06 17.04
C VAL A 123 5.33 1.45 17.15
N THR A 124 6.53 1.87 16.81
CA THR A 124 6.87 3.27 16.56
C THR A 124 7.11 3.49 15.07
N ARG A 125 6.94 4.72 14.60
CA ARG A 125 7.16 5.09 13.20
C ARG A 125 7.75 6.48 13.05
N ARG A 126 8.36 6.72 11.91
CA ARG A 126 8.74 8.05 11.40
C ARG A 126 8.47 8.15 9.93
N ASN A 127 8.25 9.35 9.44
CA ASN A 127 8.10 9.62 8.02
C ASN A 127 8.69 10.99 7.65
N ALA A 128 9.21 11.08 6.44
CA ALA A 128 9.68 12.33 5.86
C ALA A 128 9.52 12.33 4.34
N LEU A 129 9.44 13.50 3.75
CA LEU A 129 9.62 13.69 2.32
C LEU A 129 11.10 13.46 1.99
N VAL A 130 11.40 12.62 0.98
CA VAL A 130 12.78 12.30 0.57
C VAL A 130 13.10 12.77 -0.84
N GLY A 131 12.08 13.09 -1.65
CA GLY A 131 12.28 13.59 -3.01
C GLY A 131 11.10 14.37 -3.53
N VAL A 132 11.38 15.35 -4.41
CA VAL A 132 10.38 16.19 -5.11
C VAL A 132 10.84 16.41 -6.54
N HIS A 133 10.16 15.74 -7.49
CA HIS A 133 10.45 15.85 -8.90
C HIS A 133 9.36 16.64 -9.61
N ASP A 134 9.75 17.73 -10.21
CA ASP A 134 8.89 18.55 -11.07
C ASP A 134 9.00 18.02 -12.50
N LYS A 135 7.93 17.52 -13.04
CA LYS A 135 7.89 16.85 -14.35
C LYS A 135 6.81 17.46 -15.25
N VAL A 136 7.10 17.48 -16.54
CA VAL A 136 6.08 17.75 -17.55
C VAL A 136 5.46 16.42 -17.93
N SER A 137 4.14 16.31 -17.75
CA SER A 137 3.33 15.14 -18.12
C SER A 137 2.54 15.46 -19.37
N GLU A 138 2.57 14.57 -20.37
CA GLU A 138 1.71 14.70 -21.55
C GLU A 138 0.22 14.67 -21.17
N PHE A 139 -0.12 13.99 -20.10
CA PHE A 139 -1.49 13.84 -19.60
C PHE A 139 -1.96 15.03 -18.76
N ALA A 140 -1.19 15.44 -17.75
CA ALA A 140 -1.59 16.43 -16.75
C ALA A 140 -0.96 17.82 -16.97
N GLY A 141 -0.11 17.98 -17.99
CA GLY A 141 0.72 19.17 -18.12
C GLY A 141 1.84 19.13 -17.08
N ARG A 142 1.87 20.08 -16.13
CA ARG A 142 2.83 20.04 -15.02
C ARG A 142 2.36 19.04 -13.96
N ALA A 143 3.28 18.25 -13.47
CA ALA A 143 3.05 17.29 -12.40
C ALA A 143 4.23 17.28 -11.42
N VAL A 144 3.96 17.15 -10.12
CA VAL A 144 4.98 17.05 -9.07
C VAL A 144 4.88 15.66 -8.43
N HIS A 145 5.98 14.92 -8.49
CA HIS A 145 6.13 13.64 -7.82
C HIS A 145 6.73 13.87 -6.44
N GLU A 146 5.97 13.58 -5.40
CA GLU A 146 6.39 13.60 -4.00
C GLU A 146 6.72 12.19 -3.55
N TRP A 147 7.96 11.96 -3.15
CA TRP A 147 8.41 10.71 -2.57
C TRP A 147 8.51 10.82 -1.05
N LEU A 148 7.73 10.03 -0.35
CA LEU A 148 7.72 9.97 1.11
C LEU A 148 8.32 8.65 1.55
N ALA A 149 9.33 8.71 2.44
CA ALA A 149 9.79 7.53 3.17
C ALA A 149 9.00 7.42 4.49
N GLU A 150 8.66 6.21 4.86
CA GLU A 150 8.03 5.88 6.13
C GLU A 150 8.62 4.59 6.68
N VAL A 151 8.92 4.56 7.95
CA VAL A 151 9.64 3.49 8.62
C VAL A 151 8.95 3.08 9.91
N PHE A 152 9.08 1.81 10.26
CA PHE A 152 8.42 1.17 11.39
C PHE A 152 9.39 0.33 12.19
N ALA A 153 9.34 0.45 13.53
CA ALA A 153 10.12 -0.36 14.44
C ALA A 153 9.25 -0.88 15.59
N ALA A 154 9.63 -1.98 16.19
CA ALA A 154 9.10 -2.39 17.49
C ALA A 154 9.64 -1.44 18.54
N ALA A 155 8.80 -0.94 19.45
CA ALA A 155 9.22 -0.04 20.52
C ALA A 155 10.25 -0.72 21.42
N GLY A 156 11.49 -0.23 21.40
CA GLY A 156 12.61 -0.84 22.12
C GLY A 156 13.11 -2.16 21.53
N GLY A 157 12.76 -2.46 20.26
CA GLY A 157 13.12 -3.66 19.54
C GLY A 157 13.64 -3.37 18.14
N PRO A 158 13.64 -4.38 17.23
CA PRO A 158 14.19 -4.24 15.89
C PRO A 158 13.31 -3.37 15.01
N VAL A 159 13.90 -2.82 13.93
CA VAL A 159 13.14 -2.25 12.83
C VAL A 159 12.39 -3.35 12.08
N LEU A 160 11.17 -3.06 11.67
CA LEU A 160 10.23 -4.03 11.09
C LEU A 160 10.16 -3.89 9.57
N ALA A 161 9.87 -2.70 9.10
CA ALA A 161 9.63 -2.42 7.70
C ALA A 161 9.89 -0.95 7.35
N GLY A 162 10.08 -0.69 6.07
CA GLY A 162 10.13 0.64 5.50
C GLY A 162 9.46 0.70 4.14
N GLN A 163 9.04 1.89 3.74
CA GLN A 163 8.44 2.10 2.42
C GLN A 163 8.80 3.46 1.85
N TYR A 164 8.83 3.52 0.52
CA TYR A 164 8.63 4.77 -0.21
C TYR A 164 7.22 4.81 -0.78
N ARG A 165 6.61 5.98 -0.75
CA ARG A 165 5.31 6.25 -1.37
C ARG A 165 5.46 7.33 -2.41
N LEU A 166 4.93 7.06 -3.60
CA LEU A 166 4.84 8.06 -4.66
C LEU A 166 3.45 8.69 -4.65
N MET A 167 3.41 9.99 -4.37
CA MET A 167 2.24 10.83 -4.56
C MET A 167 2.46 11.72 -5.79
N ILE A 168 1.55 11.69 -6.74
CA ILE A 168 1.61 12.57 -7.92
C ILE A 168 0.60 13.69 -7.73
N ARG A 169 1.09 14.94 -7.68
CA ARG A 169 0.26 16.14 -7.76
C ARG A 169 0.03 16.49 -9.21
N ALA A 170 -1.22 16.69 -9.59
CA ALA A 170 -1.60 17.03 -10.95
C ALA A 170 -2.75 18.05 -10.97
N GLU A 171 -2.74 18.96 -11.93
CA GLU A 171 -3.77 19.94 -12.13
C GLU A 171 -5.04 19.29 -12.69
N ARG A 172 -6.11 19.29 -11.89
CA ARG A 172 -7.33 18.49 -12.17
C ARG A 172 -8.11 18.96 -13.41
N GLU A 173 -8.17 20.25 -13.65
CA GLU A 173 -8.95 20.80 -14.77
C GLU A 173 -8.49 20.26 -16.11
N LYS A 174 -7.17 20.16 -16.33
CA LYS A 174 -6.60 19.59 -17.55
C LYS A 174 -6.85 18.07 -17.72
N ALA A 175 -6.96 17.34 -16.59
CA ALA A 175 -7.27 15.92 -16.61
C ALA A 175 -8.75 15.64 -16.94
N VAL A 176 -9.67 16.47 -16.45
CA VAL A 176 -11.11 16.40 -16.74
C VAL A 176 -11.41 16.80 -18.19
N GLU A 177 -10.78 17.88 -18.69
CA GLU A 177 -10.96 18.33 -20.09
C GLU A 177 -10.59 17.27 -21.11
N ARG A 178 -9.63 16.39 -20.80
CA ARG A 178 -9.16 15.32 -21.71
C ARG A 178 -10.01 14.06 -21.70
N LYS A 179 -11.06 13.97 -20.88
CA LYS A 179 -12.08 12.88 -20.84
C LYS A 179 -11.52 11.45 -20.99
N LYS A 180 -10.32 11.18 -20.47
CA LYS A 180 -9.61 9.91 -20.71
C LYS A 180 -10.36 8.68 -20.20
N ASN A 181 -11.17 8.86 -19.15
CA ASN A 181 -11.88 7.74 -18.51
C ASN A 181 -13.33 7.57 -19.00
N ASP A 182 -13.83 8.51 -19.80
CA ASP A 182 -15.23 8.55 -20.28
C ASP A 182 -15.60 7.38 -21.21
N GLN A 183 -14.60 6.70 -21.78
CA GLN A 183 -14.79 5.57 -22.70
C GLN A 183 -14.75 4.20 -21.99
N THR A 184 -14.50 4.15 -20.69
CA THR A 184 -14.48 2.88 -19.96
C THR A 184 -15.91 2.35 -19.78
N VAL A 185 -16.20 1.22 -20.41
CA VAL A 185 -17.48 0.55 -20.25
C VAL A 185 -17.47 -0.32 -19.01
N ILE A 186 -18.38 -0.04 -18.08
CA ILE A 186 -18.60 -0.89 -16.92
C ILE A 186 -19.32 -2.17 -17.39
N ARG A 187 -18.73 -3.32 -17.06
CA ARG A 187 -19.25 -4.62 -17.52
C ARG A 187 -20.51 -5.01 -16.74
N VAL A 188 -21.47 -5.56 -17.46
CA VAL A 188 -22.57 -6.33 -16.91
C VAL A 188 -22.23 -7.82 -17.10
N TYR A 189 -22.28 -8.60 -16.03
CA TYR A 189 -21.98 -10.03 -16.06
C TYR A 189 -23.22 -10.86 -16.30
N THR A 190 -23.07 -11.99 -16.98
CA THR A 190 -24.07 -13.06 -17.03
C THR A 190 -23.95 -13.95 -15.79
N ASP A 191 -24.98 -14.75 -15.51
CA ASP A 191 -24.97 -15.71 -14.41
C ASP A 191 -23.83 -16.74 -14.55
N ASP A 192 -23.55 -17.19 -15.78
CA ASP A 192 -22.47 -18.13 -16.08
C ASP A 192 -21.10 -17.53 -15.80
N GLU A 193 -20.88 -16.25 -16.14
CA GLU A 193 -19.64 -15.55 -15.82
C GLU A 193 -19.41 -15.38 -14.32
N ILE A 194 -20.48 -15.05 -13.58
CA ILE A 194 -20.41 -14.99 -12.11
C ILE A 194 -20.15 -16.37 -11.50
N ALA A 195 -20.76 -17.42 -12.04
CA ALA A 195 -20.50 -18.79 -11.61
C ALA A 195 -19.03 -19.19 -11.85
N ALA A 196 -18.48 -18.88 -13.04
CA ALA A 196 -17.09 -19.16 -13.37
C ALA A 196 -16.11 -18.43 -12.43
N ILE A 197 -16.35 -17.14 -12.14
CA ILE A 197 -15.56 -16.39 -11.16
C ILE A 197 -15.68 -17.02 -9.77
N GLY A 198 -16.89 -17.46 -9.39
CA GLY A 198 -17.12 -18.17 -8.13
C GLY A 198 -16.31 -19.47 -8.01
N ASP A 199 -16.15 -20.20 -9.10
CA ASP A 199 -15.34 -21.44 -9.12
C ASP A 199 -13.83 -21.12 -9.05
N GLU A 200 -13.35 -20.05 -9.69
CA GLU A 200 -11.98 -19.56 -9.51
C GLU A 200 -11.71 -19.19 -8.03
N LEU A 201 -12.63 -18.45 -7.38
CA LEU A 201 -12.51 -18.08 -5.97
C LEU A 201 -12.49 -19.31 -5.02
N LYS A 202 -13.30 -20.33 -5.29
CA LYS A 202 -13.27 -21.57 -4.50
C LYS A 202 -11.94 -22.33 -4.63
N GLY A 203 -11.30 -22.21 -5.80
CA GLY A 203 -10.00 -22.83 -6.07
C GLY A 203 -8.81 -22.14 -5.41
N GLU A 204 -8.96 -20.91 -4.92
CA GLU A 204 -7.86 -20.09 -4.40
C GLU A 204 -7.05 -20.79 -3.30
N ARG A 205 -7.74 -21.41 -2.32
CA ARG A 205 -7.07 -22.14 -1.22
C ARG A 205 -6.19 -23.31 -1.69
N GLN A 206 -6.45 -23.88 -2.85
CA GLN A 206 -5.66 -24.97 -3.41
C GLN A 206 -4.32 -24.48 -3.99
N HIS A 207 -4.22 -23.19 -4.26
CA HIS A 207 -3.01 -22.55 -4.78
C HIS A 207 -2.08 -22.08 -3.65
N ARG A 208 -2.59 -21.97 -2.42
CA ARG A 208 -1.78 -21.62 -1.26
C ARG A 208 -0.81 -22.74 -0.91
N ARG A 209 0.46 -22.41 -0.88
CA ARG A 209 1.53 -23.35 -0.54
C ARG A 209 1.47 -23.76 0.94
N GLY A 210 1.21 -22.80 1.84
CA GLY A 210 1.09 -23.06 3.28
C GLY A 210 2.36 -23.63 3.89
N ALA A 211 2.21 -24.64 4.77
CA ALA A 211 3.31 -25.29 5.50
C ALA A 211 4.26 -26.13 4.62
N GLU A 212 3.93 -26.36 3.35
CA GLU A 212 4.81 -27.11 2.46
C GLU A 212 5.93 -26.20 1.94
N PRO A 213 7.22 -26.43 2.28
CA PRO A 213 8.30 -25.54 1.89
C PRO A 213 8.42 -25.38 0.37
N ARG A 214 8.59 -24.17 -0.10
CA ARG A 214 9.00 -23.89 -1.48
C ARG A 214 10.52 -23.83 -1.52
N TRP A 215 11.13 -24.93 -1.88
CA TRP A 215 12.58 -25.01 -1.95
C TRP A 215 13.12 -24.17 -3.11
N TRP A 216 14.17 -23.38 -2.84
CA TRP A 216 14.81 -22.54 -3.85
C TRP A 216 15.30 -23.36 -5.05
N GLU A 217 15.79 -24.58 -4.81
CA GLU A 217 16.29 -25.47 -5.86
C GLU A 217 15.21 -25.87 -6.87
N ASP A 218 13.96 -25.96 -6.43
CA ASP A 218 12.84 -26.42 -7.23
C ASP A 218 12.17 -25.30 -8.02
N VAL A 219 12.60 -24.04 -7.87
CA VAL A 219 12.08 -22.88 -8.61
C VAL A 219 12.97 -22.60 -9.80
N GLU A 220 12.35 -22.32 -10.95
CA GLU A 220 13.04 -21.96 -12.19
C GLU A 220 12.60 -20.58 -12.69
N GLU A 221 13.50 -19.90 -13.42
CA GLU A 221 13.14 -18.66 -14.13
C GLU A 221 12.10 -18.98 -15.22
N GLY A 222 11.03 -18.22 -15.26
CA GLY A 222 9.88 -18.46 -16.13
C GLY A 222 8.71 -19.16 -15.44
N ASP A 223 8.87 -19.72 -14.23
CA ASP A 223 7.78 -20.30 -13.47
C ASP A 223 6.64 -19.31 -13.26
N GLU A 224 5.43 -19.71 -13.57
CA GLU A 224 4.24 -18.88 -13.37
C GLU A 224 3.65 -19.11 -11.97
N VAL A 225 3.17 -18.01 -11.39
CA VAL A 225 2.41 -17.98 -10.13
C VAL A 225 0.95 -18.24 -10.46
N ALA A 226 0.32 -19.18 -9.76
CA ALA A 226 -1.11 -19.43 -9.91
C ALA A 226 -1.90 -18.13 -9.63
N PRO A 227 -2.81 -17.71 -10.52
CA PRO A 227 -3.49 -16.44 -10.39
C PRO A 227 -4.48 -16.42 -9.23
N LEU A 228 -4.62 -15.26 -8.57
CA LEU A 228 -5.69 -14.98 -7.61
C LEU A 228 -6.74 -14.07 -8.26
N VAL A 229 -8.01 -14.40 -8.09
CA VAL A 229 -9.13 -13.57 -8.55
C VAL A 229 -9.55 -12.59 -7.47
N LYS A 230 -9.71 -11.34 -7.84
CA LYS A 230 -10.22 -10.28 -6.96
C LYS A 230 -11.37 -9.54 -7.65
N GLY A 231 -12.57 -9.77 -7.13
CA GLY A 231 -13.79 -9.17 -7.68
C GLY A 231 -14.85 -10.20 -8.10
N PRO A 232 -15.94 -9.75 -8.80
CA PRO A 232 -16.18 -8.36 -9.22
C PRO A 232 -16.21 -7.39 -8.04
N LEU A 233 -15.50 -6.27 -8.17
CA LEU A 233 -15.37 -5.29 -7.07
C LEU A 233 -16.72 -4.67 -6.71
N ARG A 234 -17.05 -4.67 -5.43
CA ARG A 234 -18.24 -4.03 -4.87
C ARG A 234 -17.86 -2.88 -3.96
N VAL A 235 -18.75 -1.93 -3.75
CA VAL A 235 -18.60 -0.89 -2.72
C VAL A 235 -18.42 -1.52 -1.34
N THR A 236 -19.12 -2.62 -1.05
CA THR A 236 -18.99 -3.35 0.22
C THR A 236 -17.60 -3.92 0.44
N ASP A 237 -16.87 -4.33 -0.60
CA ASP A 237 -15.49 -4.82 -0.47
C ASP A 237 -14.57 -3.68 -0.01
N MET A 238 -14.79 -2.47 -0.53
CA MET A 238 -14.05 -1.28 -0.09
C MET A 238 -14.37 -0.89 1.36
N VAL A 239 -15.64 -1.01 1.78
CA VAL A 239 -16.04 -0.77 3.18
C VAL A 239 -15.40 -1.78 4.11
N VAL A 240 -15.42 -3.08 3.75
CA VAL A 240 -14.79 -4.15 4.54
C VAL A 240 -13.28 -3.93 4.62
N TRP A 241 -12.63 -3.62 3.50
CA TRP A 241 -11.19 -3.31 3.48
C TRP A 241 -10.86 -2.12 4.39
N HIS A 242 -11.61 -1.04 4.30
CA HIS A 242 -11.45 0.14 5.16
C HIS A 242 -11.61 -0.19 6.64
N THR A 243 -12.60 -1.01 6.98
CA THR A 243 -12.87 -1.40 8.37
C THR A 243 -11.73 -2.24 8.94
N GLY A 244 -11.28 -3.26 8.22
CA GLY A 244 -10.16 -4.11 8.64
C GLY A 244 -8.84 -3.36 8.70
N MET A 245 -8.62 -2.43 7.76
CA MET A 245 -7.47 -1.54 7.76
C MET A 245 -7.58 -0.39 8.78
N GLY A 246 -8.66 -0.33 9.55
CA GLY A 246 -8.81 0.59 10.66
C GLY A 246 -9.42 1.94 10.32
N MET A 247 -10.11 2.10 9.19
CA MET A 247 -10.78 3.35 8.75
C MET A 247 -9.91 4.61 8.85
N GLY A 248 -8.62 4.43 9.16
CA GLY A 248 -7.71 5.53 9.43
C GLY A 248 -7.17 6.20 8.19
N LEU A 249 -7.40 5.63 7.01
CA LEU A 249 -6.76 6.07 5.76
C LEU A 249 -6.96 7.56 5.49
N TYR A 250 -8.13 8.10 5.85
CA TYR A 250 -8.45 9.53 5.72
C TYR A 250 -8.81 10.21 7.03
N GLY A 251 -8.67 9.50 8.15
CA GLY A 251 -9.04 10.04 9.45
C GLY A 251 -10.52 10.42 9.59
N VAL A 252 -11.40 9.85 8.76
CA VAL A 252 -12.81 10.17 8.75
C VAL A 252 -13.45 9.80 10.07
N LYS A 253 -14.24 10.70 10.64
CA LYS A 253 -14.95 10.54 11.90
C LYS A 253 -16.45 10.56 11.67
N ALA A 254 -17.22 10.02 12.63
CA ALA A 254 -18.66 9.93 12.54
C ALA A 254 -19.37 10.94 13.46
N LEU A 255 -20.59 11.33 13.08
CA LEU A 255 -21.52 12.11 13.88
C LEU A 255 -20.87 13.40 14.46
N ARG A 256 -20.95 13.62 15.78
CA ARG A 256 -20.36 14.80 16.43
C ARG A 256 -18.86 14.92 16.14
N LEU A 257 -18.12 13.82 16.14
CA LEU A 257 -16.67 13.86 15.83
C LEU A 257 -16.42 14.22 14.36
N GLY A 258 -17.28 13.78 13.45
CA GLY A 258 -17.28 14.18 12.04
C GLY A 258 -17.59 15.67 11.89
N TYR A 259 -18.53 16.20 12.65
CA TYR A 259 -18.84 17.64 12.66
C TYR A 259 -17.66 18.45 13.19
N ASP A 260 -17.01 18.04 14.27
CA ASP A 260 -15.79 18.69 14.78
C ASP A 260 -14.67 18.70 13.73
N GLN A 261 -14.59 17.63 12.92
CA GLN A 261 -13.64 17.54 11.82
C GLN A 261 -14.00 18.49 10.67
N LEU A 262 -15.28 18.59 10.30
CA LEU A 262 -15.78 19.56 9.32
C LEU A 262 -15.41 21.00 9.72
N GLN A 263 -15.57 21.34 11.00
CA GLN A 263 -15.22 22.70 11.49
C GLN A 263 -13.72 22.98 11.40
N ARG A 264 -12.87 21.98 11.62
CA ARG A 264 -11.41 22.11 11.53
C ARG A 264 -10.88 22.09 10.10
N MET A 265 -11.55 21.33 9.20
CA MET A 265 -11.09 21.07 7.84
C MET A 265 -12.24 21.30 6.82
N PRO A 266 -12.87 22.46 6.76
CA PRO A 266 -14.08 22.65 5.95
C PRO A 266 -13.87 22.42 4.46
N ARG A 267 -12.64 22.57 3.96
CA ARG A 267 -12.31 22.33 2.54
C ARG A 267 -12.26 20.86 2.14
N PHE A 268 -12.17 19.98 3.14
CA PHE A 268 -12.17 18.52 2.93
C PHE A 268 -13.57 17.96 2.67
N PHE A 269 -14.60 18.74 3.00
CA PHE A 269 -15.99 18.36 2.85
C PHE A 269 -16.65 19.16 1.72
N LYS A 270 -17.55 18.51 1.03
CA LYS A 270 -18.42 19.13 0.01
C LYS A 270 -19.84 18.63 0.23
N PRO A 271 -20.86 19.47 0.06
CA PRO A 271 -22.23 19.01 0.17
C PRO A 271 -22.57 17.99 -0.93
N ASP A 272 -23.41 17.04 -0.60
CA ASP A 272 -24.11 16.15 -1.53
C ASP A 272 -25.42 16.78 -2.03
N ASP A 273 -26.24 16.02 -2.76
CA ASP A 273 -27.50 16.48 -3.31
C ASP A 273 -28.59 16.73 -2.24
N LEU A 274 -28.37 16.18 -1.03
CA LEU A 274 -29.20 16.45 0.15
C LEU A 274 -28.67 17.66 0.95
N ASN A 275 -27.66 18.36 0.43
CA ASN A 275 -26.94 19.44 1.12
C ASN A 275 -26.25 18.99 2.42
N ILE A 276 -25.88 17.70 2.50
CA ILE A 276 -25.15 17.13 3.63
C ILE A 276 -23.64 17.21 3.33
N PRO A 277 -22.82 17.87 4.17
CA PRO A 277 -21.38 17.90 3.99
C PRO A 277 -20.78 16.52 4.17
N ASP A 278 -20.13 15.98 3.12
CA ASP A 278 -19.42 14.72 3.16
C ASP A 278 -18.02 14.86 2.55
N VAL A 279 -17.15 13.89 2.85
CA VAL A 279 -15.75 13.90 2.45
C VAL A 279 -15.57 13.74 0.94
N GLN A 280 -14.54 14.37 0.38
CA GLN A 280 -14.27 14.24 -1.06
C GLN A 280 -13.89 12.82 -1.49
N GLN A 281 -13.39 11.99 -0.58
CA GLN A 281 -13.05 10.58 -0.81
C GLN A 281 -14.27 9.71 -1.11
N ARG A 282 -15.48 10.22 -0.98
CA ARG A 282 -16.69 9.49 -1.39
C ARG A 282 -16.72 9.08 -2.87
N VAL A 283 -15.78 9.53 -3.69
CA VAL A 283 -15.55 8.98 -5.03
C VAL A 283 -15.39 7.46 -5.05
N HIS A 284 -15.03 6.86 -3.91
CA HIS A 284 -14.89 5.41 -3.78
C HIS A 284 -16.20 4.68 -3.48
N TRP A 285 -17.27 5.37 -3.02
CA TRP A 285 -18.54 4.74 -2.64
C TRP A 285 -19.80 5.47 -3.12
N ASP A 286 -19.67 6.71 -3.61
CA ASP A 286 -20.76 7.50 -4.16
C ASP A 286 -20.63 7.57 -5.69
N PRO A 287 -21.50 6.83 -6.46
CA PRO A 287 -21.40 6.78 -7.91
C PRO A 287 -21.63 8.13 -8.60
N GLU A 288 -22.47 8.98 -8.04
CA GLU A 288 -22.74 10.29 -8.61
C GLU A 288 -21.57 11.23 -8.42
N TRP A 289 -21.00 11.23 -7.22
CA TRP A 289 -19.78 11.99 -6.94
C TRP A 289 -18.59 11.52 -7.79
N ALA A 290 -18.48 10.21 -8.03
CA ALA A 290 -17.45 9.65 -8.91
C ALA A 290 -17.63 10.16 -10.36
N ARG A 291 -18.87 10.17 -10.88
CA ARG A 291 -19.18 10.72 -12.22
C ARG A 291 -18.89 12.22 -12.30
N ASN A 292 -19.27 13.00 -11.30
CA ASN A 292 -18.98 14.43 -11.21
C ASN A 292 -17.46 14.72 -11.13
N ALA A 293 -16.70 13.73 -10.64
CA ALA A 293 -15.23 13.77 -10.64
C ALA A 293 -14.58 13.29 -11.95
N GLY A 294 -15.38 12.96 -12.98
CA GLY A 294 -14.89 12.53 -14.31
C GLY A 294 -14.58 11.03 -14.42
N ASN A 295 -15.14 10.20 -13.53
CA ASN A 295 -15.00 8.75 -13.58
C ASN A 295 -16.34 8.07 -13.92
N PRO A 296 -16.36 6.94 -14.66
CA PRO A 296 -17.60 6.27 -15.03
C PRO A 296 -18.31 5.61 -13.85
N ALA A 297 -17.57 5.26 -12.81
CA ALA A 297 -18.08 4.61 -11.58
C ALA A 297 -17.16 4.90 -10.40
N CYS A 298 -17.57 4.47 -9.19
CA CYS A 298 -16.67 4.37 -8.05
C CYS A 298 -15.48 3.47 -8.37
N TYR A 299 -14.35 3.72 -7.73
CA TYR A 299 -13.11 2.96 -7.95
C TYR A 299 -12.44 2.64 -6.63
N ASP A 300 -11.58 1.63 -6.65
CA ASP A 300 -10.86 1.13 -5.48
C ASP A 300 -9.83 2.13 -4.93
N TYR A 301 -9.28 1.78 -3.77
CA TYR A 301 -8.06 2.38 -3.27
C TYR A 301 -6.85 1.66 -3.89
N GLY A 302 -5.87 2.40 -4.40
CA GLY A 302 -4.66 1.78 -4.97
C GLY A 302 -4.02 0.77 -4.01
N ARG A 303 -4.06 1.03 -2.71
CA ARG A 303 -3.57 0.10 -1.68
C ARG A 303 -4.31 -1.23 -1.60
N MET A 304 -5.57 -1.31 -1.98
CA MET A 304 -6.25 -2.61 -2.06
C MET A 304 -5.53 -3.53 -3.03
N ARG A 305 -5.13 -3.00 -4.20
CA ARG A 305 -4.40 -3.77 -5.20
C ARG A 305 -2.99 -4.17 -4.74
N GLU A 306 -2.34 -3.31 -3.94
CA GLU A 306 -1.08 -3.66 -3.28
C GLU A 306 -1.27 -4.85 -2.32
N THR A 307 -2.32 -4.84 -1.48
CA THR A 307 -2.62 -5.98 -0.59
C THR A 307 -2.93 -7.27 -1.36
N TRP A 308 -3.55 -7.17 -2.52
CA TRP A 308 -3.81 -8.32 -3.40
C TRP A 308 -2.53 -8.89 -4.04
N LEU A 309 -1.55 -8.04 -4.40
CA LEU A 309 -0.25 -8.49 -4.86
C LEU A 309 0.57 -9.14 -3.74
N ILE A 310 0.50 -8.61 -2.52
CA ILE A 310 1.10 -9.24 -1.34
C ILE A 310 0.48 -10.62 -1.10
N HIS A 311 -0.85 -10.75 -1.16
CA HIS A 311 -1.57 -12.01 -1.02
C HIS A 311 -1.11 -13.03 -2.08
N LEU A 312 -0.97 -12.63 -3.35
CA LEU A 312 -0.42 -13.48 -4.40
C LEU A 312 0.97 -14.04 -4.01
N CYS A 313 1.85 -13.16 -3.54
CA CYS A 313 3.21 -13.56 -3.14
C CYS A 313 3.21 -14.50 -1.94
N THR A 314 2.40 -14.20 -0.91
CA THR A 314 2.35 -15.00 0.32
C THR A 314 1.73 -16.37 0.10
N ASP A 315 0.73 -16.49 -0.75
CA ASP A 315 0.17 -17.79 -1.13
C ASP A 315 1.17 -18.64 -1.93
N TRP A 316 1.93 -18.00 -2.82
CA TRP A 316 2.91 -18.70 -3.64
C TRP A 316 4.14 -19.16 -2.86
N MET A 317 4.67 -18.30 -1.98
CA MET A 317 5.98 -18.54 -1.35
C MET A 317 5.97 -19.62 -0.28
N GLY A 318 4.85 -19.84 0.42
CA GLY A 318 4.73 -20.73 1.58
C GLY A 318 5.24 -20.09 2.88
N ASP A 319 4.98 -20.77 3.99
CA ASP A 319 5.16 -20.22 5.34
C ASP A 319 6.62 -20.09 5.77
N ASP A 320 7.53 -20.89 5.20
CA ASP A 320 8.95 -20.86 5.53
C ASP A 320 9.73 -19.76 4.79
N ALA A 321 9.12 -19.13 3.79
CA ALA A 321 9.70 -18.09 2.99
C ALA A 321 9.52 -16.70 3.63
N TRP A 322 10.14 -15.68 3.03
CA TRP A 322 10.03 -14.29 3.46
C TRP A 322 9.86 -13.35 2.27
N LEU A 323 8.75 -12.63 2.24
CA LEU A 323 8.58 -11.52 1.31
C LEU A 323 9.50 -10.37 1.76
N TRP A 324 10.61 -10.19 1.05
CA TRP A 324 11.60 -9.18 1.42
C TRP A 324 11.25 -7.82 0.85
N LYS A 325 10.93 -7.77 -0.46
CA LYS A 325 10.64 -6.51 -1.17
C LYS A 325 9.40 -6.67 -2.02
N LEU A 326 8.66 -5.59 -2.15
CA LEU A 326 7.58 -5.46 -3.14
C LEU A 326 7.49 -4.00 -3.56
N ASP A 327 7.47 -3.77 -4.86
CA ASP A 327 7.07 -2.49 -5.44
C ASP A 327 5.88 -2.67 -6.38
N CYS A 328 5.05 -1.66 -6.46
CA CYS A 328 3.97 -1.61 -7.43
C CYS A 328 3.60 -0.18 -7.81
N GLN A 329 2.98 -0.05 -8.98
CA GLN A 329 2.48 1.23 -9.48
C GLN A 329 1.00 1.12 -9.82
N PHE A 330 0.24 2.19 -9.59
CA PHE A 330 -1.18 2.26 -9.89
C PHE A 330 -1.38 3.04 -11.19
N ARG A 331 -1.48 2.32 -12.31
CA ARG A 331 -1.47 2.89 -13.66
C ARG A 331 -2.86 3.21 -14.21
N LYS A 332 -3.86 2.42 -13.82
CA LYS A 332 -5.25 2.59 -14.24
C LYS A 332 -6.18 2.41 -13.04
N PHE A 333 -7.36 2.98 -13.11
CA PHE A 333 -8.38 2.77 -12.10
C PHE A 333 -8.97 1.35 -12.21
N ASN A 334 -9.38 0.83 -11.06
CA ASN A 334 -10.16 -0.38 -10.92
C ASN A 334 -11.55 0.03 -10.44
N TYR A 335 -12.53 -0.09 -11.29
CA TYR A 335 -13.89 0.38 -11.02
C TYR A 335 -14.74 -0.68 -10.31
N VAL A 336 -15.77 -0.23 -9.60
CA VAL A 336 -16.83 -1.11 -9.12
C VAL A 336 -17.40 -1.89 -10.31
N GLY A 337 -17.47 -3.22 -10.19
CA GLY A 337 -17.82 -4.14 -11.26
C GLY A 337 -16.61 -4.72 -12.02
N ASP A 338 -15.39 -4.23 -11.82
CA ASP A 338 -14.21 -4.83 -12.42
C ASP A 338 -13.78 -6.11 -11.68
N THR A 339 -13.30 -7.08 -12.43
CA THR A 339 -12.67 -8.30 -11.91
C THR A 339 -11.20 -8.31 -12.29
N HIS A 340 -10.34 -8.44 -11.29
CA HIS A 340 -8.90 -8.56 -11.49
C HIS A 340 -8.42 -9.99 -11.31
N ARG A 341 -7.40 -10.35 -12.07
CA ARG A 341 -6.56 -11.52 -11.80
C ARG A 341 -5.17 -11.03 -11.47
N MET A 342 -4.75 -11.28 -10.23
CA MET A 342 -3.37 -11.06 -9.81
C MET A 342 -2.53 -12.20 -10.37
N ARG A 343 -1.44 -11.86 -11.05
CA ARG A 343 -0.56 -12.79 -11.74
C ARG A 343 0.88 -12.54 -11.35
N GLY A 344 1.74 -13.53 -11.55
CA GLY A 344 3.16 -13.39 -11.35
C GLY A 344 3.96 -14.40 -12.15
N ARG A 345 5.24 -14.08 -12.35
CA ARG A 345 6.22 -14.97 -12.98
C ARG A 345 7.60 -14.74 -12.38
N VAL A 346 8.33 -15.82 -12.11
CA VAL A 346 9.73 -15.75 -11.69
C VAL A 346 10.58 -15.22 -12.83
N THR A 347 11.31 -14.13 -12.57
CA THR A 347 12.16 -13.48 -13.57
C THR A 347 13.64 -13.68 -13.32
N ARG A 348 14.02 -13.95 -12.07
CA ARG A 348 15.42 -14.19 -11.69
C ARG A 348 15.53 -15.09 -10.48
N LYS A 349 16.47 -16.01 -10.50
CA LYS A 349 16.88 -16.86 -9.39
C LYS A 349 18.34 -16.59 -9.05
N PHE A 350 18.62 -16.22 -7.79
CA PHE A 350 19.96 -15.75 -7.43
C PHE A 350 20.25 -15.97 -5.94
N LEU A 351 21.51 -15.82 -5.57
CA LEU A 351 21.94 -15.65 -4.19
C LEU A 351 22.09 -14.16 -3.91
N ALA A 352 21.32 -13.65 -2.96
CA ALA A 352 21.47 -12.28 -2.47
C ALA A 352 22.68 -12.18 -1.53
N ASP A 353 22.94 -10.99 -0.98
CA ASP A 353 24.03 -10.76 -0.03
C ASP A 353 24.05 -11.84 1.06
N ASP A 354 25.23 -12.26 1.49
CA ASP A 354 25.47 -13.34 2.47
C ASP A 354 24.92 -14.72 2.02
N ASP A 355 24.91 -14.99 0.71
CA ASP A 355 24.46 -16.26 0.11
C ASP A 355 23.01 -16.61 0.50
N ARG A 356 22.12 -15.65 0.55
CA ARG A 356 20.69 -15.88 0.80
C ARG A 356 19.97 -16.28 -0.49
N PRO A 357 19.36 -17.47 -0.56
CA PRO A 357 18.58 -17.91 -1.70
C PRO A 357 17.37 -16.99 -1.92
N ALA A 358 17.30 -16.39 -3.09
CA ALA A 358 16.29 -15.39 -3.45
C ALA A 358 15.77 -15.61 -4.86
N VAL A 359 14.56 -15.13 -5.09
CA VAL A 359 13.95 -15.01 -6.42
C VAL A 359 13.32 -13.63 -6.58
N ASP A 360 13.41 -13.09 -7.79
CA ASP A 360 12.61 -11.94 -8.19
C ASP A 360 11.42 -12.40 -9.05
N LEU A 361 10.29 -11.77 -8.83
CA LEU A 361 9.07 -12.00 -9.58
C LEU A 361 8.60 -10.68 -10.23
N ASP A 362 8.18 -10.75 -11.49
CA ASP A 362 7.23 -9.79 -12.02
C ASP A 362 5.84 -10.16 -11.52
N ILE A 363 5.13 -9.20 -10.96
CA ILE A 363 3.77 -9.37 -10.46
C ILE A 363 2.87 -8.27 -11.03
N TRP A 364 1.62 -8.62 -11.34
CA TRP A 364 0.70 -7.60 -11.87
C TRP A 364 -0.77 -7.94 -11.62
N GLY A 365 -1.59 -6.89 -11.58
CA GLY A 365 -3.05 -7.01 -11.62
C GLY A 365 -3.56 -6.72 -13.02
N GLU A 366 -4.27 -7.68 -13.62
CA GLU A 366 -4.92 -7.58 -14.93
C GLU A 366 -6.44 -7.59 -14.77
N ASN A 367 -7.13 -6.59 -15.31
CA ASN A 367 -8.59 -6.56 -15.27
C ASN A 367 -9.21 -7.40 -16.40
N GLN A 368 -10.55 -7.55 -16.40
CA GLN A 368 -11.29 -8.33 -17.38
C GLN A 368 -11.22 -7.74 -18.82
N ARG A 369 -10.66 -6.56 -19.00
CA ARG A 369 -10.41 -5.95 -20.33
C ARG A 369 -9.01 -6.27 -20.88
N GLY A 370 -8.22 -7.10 -20.16
CA GLY A 370 -6.84 -7.40 -20.53
C GLY A 370 -5.87 -6.24 -20.24
N GLU A 371 -6.23 -5.32 -19.35
CA GLU A 371 -5.41 -4.19 -19.02
C GLU A 371 -4.62 -4.44 -17.74
N THR A 372 -3.30 -4.28 -17.80
CA THR A 372 -2.46 -4.23 -16.60
C THR A 372 -2.71 -2.92 -15.86
N THR A 373 -3.36 -3.01 -14.71
CA THR A 373 -3.72 -1.85 -13.88
C THR A 373 -2.67 -1.55 -12.83
N THR A 374 -1.97 -2.59 -12.36
CA THR A 374 -1.01 -2.51 -11.26
C THR A 374 0.18 -3.42 -11.56
N PRO A 375 1.17 -2.97 -12.34
CA PRO A 375 2.44 -3.68 -12.49
C PRO A 375 3.28 -3.52 -11.22
N GLY A 376 4.12 -4.52 -10.93
CA GLY A 376 5.02 -4.51 -9.78
C GLY A 376 6.06 -5.60 -9.86
N HIS A 377 6.95 -5.60 -8.87
CA HIS A 377 7.99 -6.61 -8.69
C HIS A 377 8.03 -7.03 -7.23
N ALA A 378 8.47 -8.25 -6.97
CA ALA A 378 8.70 -8.75 -5.63
C ALA A 378 10.02 -9.51 -5.56
N THR A 379 10.73 -9.39 -4.42
CA THR A 379 11.86 -10.23 -4.07
C THR A 379 11.47 -11.10 -2.89
N ILE A 380 11.61 -12.40 -3.03
CA ILE A 380 11.23 -13.38 -2.02
C ILE A 380 12.46 -14.22 -1.66
N LEU A 381 12.73 -14.35 -0.35
CA LEU A 381 13.74 -15.26 0.18
C LEU A 381 13.10 -16.64 0.40
N LEU A 382 13.74 -17.68 -0.10
CA LEU A 382 13.23 -19.04 -0.04
C LEU A 382 14.14 -19.95 0.80
N PRO A 383 13.59 -20.96 1.49
CA PRO A 383 14.41 -21.99 2.11
C PRO A 383 15.15 -22.81 1.04
N SER A 384 16.32 -23.30 1.39
CA SER A 384 17.18 -24.08 0.49
C SER A 384 17.66 -25.34 1.16
N ARG A 385 17.73 -26.45 0.41
CA ARG A 385 18.32 -27.70 0.89
C ARG A 385 19.82 -27.60 1.13
N VAL A 386 20.48 -26.65 0.46
CA VAL A 386 21.92 -26.41 0.56
C VAL A 386 22.26 -25.31 1.57
N HIS A 387 21.50 -24.19 1.55
CA HIS A 387 21.77 -23.01 2.37
C HIS A 387 20.95 -22.97 3.67
N GLY A 388 20.03 -23.93 3.86
CA GLY A 388 19.21 -24.04 5.07
C GLY A 388 17.97 -23.15 5.08
N GLU A 389 17.51 -22.80 6.26
CA GLU A 389 16.35 -21.96 6.48
C GLU A 389 16.57 -20.52 6.03
N VAL A 390 15.47 -19.82 5.73
CA VAL A 390 15.53 -18.39 5.37
C VAL A 390 16.13 -17.58 6.50
N ARG A 391 17.23 -16.89 6.19
CA ARG A 391 17.81 -15.85 7.03
C ARG A 391 17.22 -14.49 6.66
N LEU A 392 16.64 -13.80 7.63
CA LEU A 392 16.04 -12.49 7.40
C LEU A 392 17.08 -11.47 6.90
N PRO A 393 16.67 -10.54 6.03
CA PRO A 393 17.59 -9.53 5.51
C PRO A 393 17.93 -8.50 6.59
N GLU A 394 19.12 -7.90 6.49
CA GLU A 394 19.47 -6.77 7.34
C GLU A 394 18.86 -5.47 6.77
N PRO A 395 18.41 -4.54 7.63
CA PRO A 395 17.98 -3.23 7.18
C PRO A 395 19.13 -2.40 6.63
N PRO A 396 18.88 -1.44 5.72
CA PRO A 396 19.90 -0.54 5.21
C PRO A 396 20.70 0.14 6.33
N GLY A 397 22.03 0.22 6.15
CA GLY A 397 22.92 0.78 7.17
C GLY A 397 22.95 0.01 8.51
N ARG A 398 22.38 -1.18 8.57
CA ARG A 398 22.16 -1.95 9.81
C ARG A 398 21.39 -1.15 10.87
N ALA A 399 20.44 -0.33 10.40
CA ALA A 399 19.64 0.53 11.25
C ALA A 399 18.92 -0.26 12.36
N THR A 400 18.94 0.28 13.57
CA THR A 400 18.29 -0.29 14.75
C THR A 400 17.13 0.56 15.26
N THR A 401 17.01 1.79 14.76
CA THR A 401 15.97 2.75 15.13
C THR A 401 15.25 3.29 13.89
N CYS A 402 14.04 3.84 14.10
CA CYS A 402 13.33 4.53 13.04
C CYS A 402 14.12 5.71 12.46
N GLN A 403 14.87 6.45 13.28
CA GLN A 403 15.66 7.58 12.78
C GLN A 403 16.78 7.08 11.85
N GLU A 404 17.60 6.14 12.29
CA GLU A 404 18.70 5.57 11.48
C GLU A 404 18.17 4.97 10.17
N LEU A 405 17.04 4.27 10.22
CA LEU A 405 16.42 3.69 9.03
C LEU A 405 15.91 4.76 8.08
N LEU A 406 15.27 5.82 8.59
CA LEU A 406 14.78 6.91 7.77
C LEU A 406 15.94 7.65 7.06
N ASP A 407 17.02 7.89 7.79
CA ASP A 407 18.23 8.52 7.25
C ASP A 407 18.85 7.64 6.15
N ALA A 408 19.01 6.33 6.40
CA ALA A 408 19.55 5.38 5.41
C ALA A 408 18.67 5.26 4.15
N LEU A 409 17.35 5.31 4.30
CA LEU A 409 16.43 5.33 3.15
C LEU A 409 16.53 6.66 2.38
N GLY A 410 16.66 7.80 3.06
CA GLY A 410 16.87 9.10 2.44
C GLY A 410 18.16 9.15 1.62
N GLU A 411 19.28 8.66 2.18
CA GLU A 411 20.57 8.57 1.50
C GLU A 411 20.50 7.64 0.27
N ARG A 412 19.88 6.47 0.40
CA ARG A 412 19.69 5.54 -0.72
C ARG A 412 18.88 6.17 -1.84
N PHE A 413 17.78 6.85 -1.52
CA PHE A 413 16.94 7.54 -2.50
C PHE A 413 17.76 8.61 -3.25
N ALA A 414 18.51 9.45 -2.55
CA ALA A 414 19.35 10.48 -3.15
C ALA A 414 20.47 9.89 -4.05
N ALA A 415 21.03 8.73 -3.68
CA ALA A 415 22.05 8.05 -4.48
C ALA A 415 21.49 7.43 -5.78
N GLU A 416 20.26 6.93 -5.75
CA GLU A 416 19.57 6.39 -6.93
C GLU A 416 19.20 7.49 -7.93
N GLU A 417 18.87 8.69 -7.46
CA GLU A 417 18.59 9.85 -8.32
C GLU A 417 19.81 10.40 -9.07
N GLN A 418 21.02 10.14 -8.59
CA GLN A 418 22.26 10.59 -9.21
C GLN A 418 22.78 9.65 -10.30
N ARG A 419 22.18 8.47 -10.48
CA ARG A 419 22.52 7.47 -11.51
C ARG A 419 21.64 7.58 -12.73
#